data_4051c5c1fd52f4ba002a7f1a53b941a2
#
_entry.id   4051c5c1fd52f4ba002a7f1a53b941a2
#
_cell.length_a   1.000
_cell.length_b   1.000
_cell.length_c   1.000
_cell.angle_alpha   90.00
_cell.angle_beta   90.00
_cell.angle_gamma   90.00
#
_symmetry.space_group_name_H-M   'P 1'
#
loop_
_entity.id
_entity.type
_entity.pdbx_description
1 polymer ?
#
loop_
_entity_poly.entity_id
_entity_poly.type
_entity_poly.pdbx_seq_one_letter_code
_entity_poly.pdbx_strand_id
1 'polypeptide(L)'
;WKNLVRINSKRENYHMKKIQIYLIIFFTQFLFLEKVNSAEIDIYKKIDLFGEVLEKINKEYVDEINQSESMDSAINGLLQSLDPYSSYMSPEIFEEMQTETSGEFGGLGIEVSMEAGVVKVITPIDDTPASKAGLKAGDYIVKINDIQVQGKSLSEAVDLMRGPVGSGIELTVRRRGTKKALTFNVVREIIEVQSVKSELLENNIGYLRLTSFNDNSSQQIKKQIKKLKKNKNLNSYILDLRNNPGGLLSQAIKISDFFLENGEIVSTKSRKKSENRKWFAKKGDILDGKTLLVLINYGSASASEIVAGALKDHKRAILVGENSYGKGSVQSIIPLKNKGAIRLTVAKYYLPSGKSISEVGVRPDIEVNEEGDNFRIKTDTDNQLNYAIKLLNG
;
A
#
# COMPACT_ATOMS: atom_id res chain seq x y z
N TRP A 1 68.61 -42.69 -41.93
CA TRP A 1 68.63 -41.20 -41.86
C TRP A 1 67.30 -40.60 -42.29
N LYS A 2 66.63 -40.99 -43.33
CA LYS A 2 65.35 -40.41 -43.80
C LYS A 2 64.21 -40.56 -42.80
N ASN A 3 64.13 -41.58 -41.95
CA ASN A 3 63.09 -41.79 -40.93
C ASN A 3 63.25 -40.93 -39.69
N LEU A 4 64.49 -40.60 -39.29
CA LEU A 4 64.74 -39.71 -38.11
C LEU A 4 64.41 -38.26 -38.40
N VAL A 5 64.64 -37.80 -39.65
CA VAL A 5 64.28 -36.39 -40.02
C VAL A 5 62.75 -36.24 -40.12
N ARG A 6 62.01 -37.27 -40.48
CA ARG A 6 60.53 -37.21 -40.57
C ARG A 6 59.83 -37.27 -39.21
N ILE A 7 60.44 -37.86 -38.19
CA ILE A 7 59.94 -37.90 -36.83
C ILE A 7 60.17 -36.55 -36.12
N ASN A 8 61.31 -35.93 -36.33
CA ASN A 8 61.60 -34.60 -35.75
C ASN A 8 60.71 -33.53 -36.38
N SER A 9 60.46 -33.51 -37.67
CA SER A 9 59.57 -32.48 -38.26
C SER A 9 58.08 -32.63 -37.85
N LYS A 10 57.61 -33.87 -37.58
CA LYS A 10 56.28 -34.09 -37.02
C LYS A 10 56.16 -33.62 -35.55
N ARG A 11 57.24 -33.76 -34.77
CA ARG A 11 57.26 -33.35 -33.38
C ARG A 11 57.32 -31.81 -33.23
N GLU A 12 58.10 -31.15 -34.07
CA GLU A 12 58.14 -29.67 -34.12
C GLU A 12 56.79 -29.08 -34.59
N ASN A 13 56.14 -29.64 -35.60
CA ASN A 13 54.81 -29.22 -36.03
C ASN A 13 53.73 -29.43 -34.95
N TYR A 14 53.84 -30.46 -34.12
CA TYR A 14 52.93 -30.71 -33.04
C TYR A 14 53.11 -29.69 -31.90
N HIS A 15 54.36 -29.33 -31.56
CA HIS A 15 54.65 -28.27 -30.57
C HIS A 15 54.25 -26.90 -31.05
N MET A 16 54.47 -26.56 -32.30
CA MET A 16 54.03 -25.30 -32.93
C MET A 16 52.50 -25.16 -32.92
N LYS A 17 51.75 -26.21 -33.23
CA LYS A 17 50.28 -26.21 -33.16
C LYS A 17 49.77 -26.05 -31.73
N LYS A 18 50.38 -26.66 -30.73
CA LYS A 18 50.03 -26.44 -29.30
C LYS A 18 50.29 -24.99 -28.86
N ILE A 19 51.41 -24.41 -29.24
CA ILE A 19 51.72 -23.02 -28.94
C ILE A 19 50.71 -22.05 -29.57
N GLN A 20 50.32 -22.32 -30.83
CA GLN A 20 49.29 -21.52 -31.49
C GLN A 20 47.91 -21.62 -30.78
N ILE A 21 47.53 -22.82 -30.32
CA ILE A 21 46.28 -23.03 -29.56
C ILE A 21 46.33 -22.30 -28.22
N TYR A 22 47.45 -22.33 -27.48
CA TYR A 22 47.59 -21.59 -26.23
C TYR A 22 47.61 -20.07 -26.45
N LEU A 23 48.21 -19.58 -27.53
CA LEU A 23 48.15 -18.17 -27.90
C LEU A 23 46.74 -17.72 -28.27
N ILE A 24 45.96 -18.53 -28.98
CA ILE A 24 44.56 -18.22 -29.29
C ILE A 24 43.70 -18.20 -28.03
N ILE A 25 43.88 -19.17 -27.11
CA ILE A 25 43.17 -19.19 -25.81
C ILE A 25 43.55 -17.99 -24.96
N PHE A 26 44.82 -17.62 -24.90
CA PHE A 26 45.28 -16.44 -24.16
C PHE A 26 44.71 -15.13 -24.74
N PHE A 27 44.68 -15.04 -26.08
CA PHE A 27 44.10 -13.86 -26.77
C PHE A 27 42.58 -13.76 -26.62
N THR A 28 41.86 -14.89 -26.60
CA THR A 28 40.41 -14.89 -26.33
C THR A 28 40.09 -14.56 -24.89
N GLN A 29 40.90 -14.98 -23.91
CA GLN A 29 40.73 -14.53 -22.50
C GLN A 29 41.00 -13.03 -22.33
N PHE A 30 41.97 -12.47 -23.07
CA PHE A 30 42.27 -11.03 -23.02
C PHE A 30 41.15 -10.18 -23.60
N LEU A 31 40.50 -10.63 -24.68
CA LEU A 31 39.33 -9.97 -25.30
C LEU A 31 38.07 -10.03 -24.42
N PHE A 32 37.95 -11.02 -23.53
CA PHE A 32 36.83 -11.09 -22.56
C PHE A 32 37.04 -10.15 -21.37
N LEU A 33 38.27 -9.86 -20.97
CA LEU A 33 38.58 -8.92 -19.86
C LEU A 33 38.31 -7.46 -20.24
N GLU A 34 38.47 -7.06 -21.50
CA GLU A 34 38.18 -5.67 -21.91
C GLU A 34 36.68 -5.34 -21.96
N LYS A 35 35.79 -6.32 -22.20
CA LYS A 35 34.34 -6.07 -22.25
C LYS A 35 33.69 -5.86 -20.87
N VAL A 36 34.30 -6.38 -19.79
CA VAL A 36 33.76 -6.20 -18.43
C VAL A 36 34.10 -4.82 -17.88
N ASN A 37 35.23 -4.24 -18.24
CA ASN A 37 35.68 -2.93 -17.75
C ASN A 37 34.96 -1.72 -18.40
N SER A 38 34.39 -1.85 -19.60
CA SER A 38 33.84 -0.69 -20.32
C SER A 38 32.52 -0.17 -19.73
N ALA A 39 31.65 -1.06 -19.24
CA ALA A 39 30.36 -0.67 -18.62
C ALA A 39 30.52 -0.08 -17.21
N GLU A 40 31.50 -0.58 -16.45
CA GLU A 40 31.79 -0.11 -15.09
C GLU A 40 32.43 1.29 -15.10
N ILE A 41 33.31 1.56 -16.06
CA ILE A 41 33.96 2.87 -16.25
C ILE A 41 32.93 3.95 -16.66
N ASP A 42 31.90 3.58 -17.39
CA ASP A 42 30.86 4.54 -17.84
C ASP A 42 29.94 4.99 -16.69
N ILE A 43 29.60 4.12 -15.75
CA ILE A 43 28.75 4.47 -14.60
C ILE A 43 29.47 5.41 -13.63
N TYR A 44 30.76 5.21 -13.35
CA TYR A 44 31.53 6.11 -12.50
C TYR A 44 31.66 7.52 -13.10
N LYS A 45 31.88 7.64 -14.41
CA LYS A 45 31.86 8.93 -15.11
C LYS A 45 30.51 9.65 -14.98
N LYS A 46 29.41 8.91 -14.97
CA LYS A 46 28.07 9.51 -14.76
C LYS A 46 27.87 9.96 -13.32
N ILE A 47 28.42 9.25 -12.35
CA ILE A 47 28.40 9.66 -10.95
C ILE A 47 29.25 10.93 -10.74
N ASP A 48 30.43 10.99 -11.35
CA ASP A 48 31.29 12.19 -11.32
C ASP A 48 30.58 13.40 -11.94
N LEU A 49 29.96 13.23 -13.11
CA LEU A 49 29.15 14.26 -13.75
C LEU A 49 27.99 14.73 -12.86
N PHE A 50 27.32 13.79 -12.18
CA PHE A 50 26.25 14.12 -11.24
C PHE A 50 26.77 14.98 -10.08
N GLY A 51 27.94 14.64 -9.52
CA GLY A 51 28.62 15.42 -8.49
C GLY A 51 29.00 16.84 -8.97
N GLU A 52 29.53 16.97 -10.21
CA GLU A 52 29.83 18.26 -10.80
C GLU A 52 28.59 19.15 -10.95
N VAL A 53 27.47 18.57 -11.39
CA VAL A 53 26.19 19.30 -11.51
C VAL A 53 25.70 19.79 -10.15
N LEU A 54 25.76 18.95 -9.10
CA LEU A 54 25.38 19.34 -7.74
C LEU A 54 26.24 20.49 -7.22
N GLU A 55 27.57 20.43 -7.46
CA GLU A 55 28.49 21.50 -7.05
C GLU A 55 28.14 22.82 -7.75
N LYS A 56 27.86 22.79 -9.06
CA LYS A 56 27.45 23.98 -9.81
C LYS A 56 26.13 24.57 -9.31
N ILE A 57 25.12 23.72 -9.06
CA ILE A 57 23.83 24.16 -8.50
C ILE A 57 24.08 24.86 -7.16
N ASN A 58 24.86 24.25 -6.26
CA ASN A 58 25.14 24.81 -4.93
C ASN A 58 25.89 26.17 -4.99
N LYS A 59 26.70 26.40 -6.05
CA LYS A 59 27.48 27.63 -6.19
C LYS A 59 26.76 28.74 -6.94
N GLU A 60 25.95 28.39 -7.94
CA GLU A 60 25.48 29.33 -8.97
C GLU A 60 23.96 29.53 -8.94
N TYR A 61 23.19 28.67 -8.22
CA TYR A 61 21.76 28.86 -8.15
C TYR A 61 21.39 30.10 -7.34
N VAL A 62 20.32 30.79 -7.76
CA VAL A 62 19.94 32.12 -7.26
C VAL A 62 19.56 32.13 -5.78
N ASP A 63 19.00 31.02 -5.26
CA ASP A 63 18.62 30.89 -3.87
C ASP A 63 19.44 29.80 -3.17
N GLU A 64 19.51 29.84 -1.84
CA GLU A 64 20.09 28.74 -1.05
C GLU A 64 19.26 27.46 -1.22
N ILE A 65 19.94 26.36 -1.50
CA ILE A 65 19.29 25.05 -1.67
C ILE A 65 19.47 24.16 -0.43
N ASN A 66 18.45 23.42 -0.09
CA ASN A 66 18.60 22.28 0.82
C ASN A 66 19.19 21.08 0.07
N GLN A 67 20.48 20.82 0.29
CA GLN A 67 21.19 19.72 -0.38
C GLN A 67 20.56 18.35 -0.11
N SER A 68 20.04 18.11 1.10
CA SER A 68 19.39 16.84 1.46
C SER A 68 18.13 16.62 0.62
N GLU A 69 17.24 17.60 0.56
CA GLU A 69 16.02 17.55 -0.25
C GLU A 69 16.31 17.44 -1.75
N SER A 70 17.37 18.08 -2.23
CA SER A 70 17.82 17.98 -3.62
C SER A 70 18.27 16.56 -3.96
N MET A 71 19.00 15.91 -3.05
CA MET A 71 19.43 14.51 -3.21
C MET A 71 18.25 13.54 -3.15
N ASP A 72 17.32 13.72 -2.24
CA ASP A 72 16.12 12.92 -2.13
C ASP A 72 15.26 13.04 -3.41
N SER A 73 15.17 14.25 -3.96
CA SER A 73 14.51 14.52 -5.24
C SER A 73 15.20 13.82 -6.41
N ALA A 74 16.52 13.81 -6.45
CA ALA A 74 17.28 13.12 -7.49
C ALA A 74 17.10 11.59 -7.42
N ILE A 75 17.15 11.00 -6.21
CA ILE A 75 16.87 9.58 -5.99
C ILE A 75 15.44 9.24 -6.41
N ASN A 76 14.49 10.08 -6.05
CA ASN A 76 13.09 9.89 -6.43
C ASN A 76 12.90 9.99 -7.95
N GLY A 77 13.56 10.94 -8.63
CA GLY A 77 13.57 11.05 -10.08
C GLY A 77 14.10 9.81 -10.79
N LEU A 78 15.17 9.20 -10.24
CA LEU A 78 15.69 7.93 -10.74
C LEU A 78 14.65 6.80 -10.63
N LEU A 79 13.95 6.68 -9.50
CA LEU A 79 12.93 5.67 -9.29
C LEU A 79 11.69 5.90 -10.16
N GLN A 80 11.25 7.13 -10.29
CA GLN A 80 10.12 7.50 -11.15
C GLN A 80 10.39 7.26 -12.65
N SER A 81 11.67 7.26 -13.06
CA SER A 81 12.03 6.89 -14.44
C SER A 81 11.77 5.42 -14.78
N LEU A 82 11.55 4.56 -13.77
CA LEU A 82 11.23 3.14 -13.95
C LEU A 82 9.75 2.92 -14.19
N ASP A 83 8.90 3.54 -13.38
CA ASP A 83 7.45 3.48 -13.42
C ASP A 83 6.83 4.52 -12.44
N PRO A 84 5.52 4.85 -12.56
CA PRO A 84 4.89 5.87 -11.72
C PRO A 84 4.66 5.45 -10.25
N TYR A 85 4.98 4.23 -9.87
CA TYR A 85 4.72 3.69 -8.53
C TYR A 85 5.99 3.50 -7.70
N SER A 86 7.16 3.43 -8.36
CA SER A 86 8.45 3.35 -7.67
C SER A 86 8.84 4.72 -7.13
N SER A 87 9.24 4.79 -5.85
CA SER A 87 9.55 6.05 -5.18
C SER A 87 10.54 5.86 -4.03
N TYR A 88 11.22 6.93 -3.67
CA TYR A 88 11.97 7.03 -2.43
C TYR A 88 11.04 7.54 -1.31
N MET A 89 11.25 7.04 -0.12
CA MET A 89 10.59 7.49 1.11
C MET A 89 11.67 7.95 2.09
N SER A 90 11.57 9.21 2.54
CA SER A 90 12.38 9.69 3.66
C SER A 90 12.07 8.86 4.92
N PRO A 91 12.90 8.95 5.99
CA PRO A 91 12.61 8.28 7.25
C PRO A 91 11.21 8.55 7.78
N GLU A 92 10.75 9.80 7.70
CA GLU A 92 9.43 10.25 8.17
C GLU A 92 8.30 9.61 7.36
N ILE A 93 8.38 9.68 6.02
CA ILE A 93 7.37 9.08 5.12
C ILE A 93 7.35 7.55 5.28
N PHE A 94 8.50 6.94 5.53
CA PHE A 94 8.58 5.50 5.77
C PHE A 94 7.90 5.09 7.08
N GLU A 95 8.10 5.86 8.16
CA GLU A 95 7.44 5.64 9.46
C GLU A 95 5.90 5.82 9.35
N GLU A 96 5.44 6.87 8.65
CA GLU A 96 4.01 7.05 8.36
C GLU A 96 3.44 5.85 7.60
N MET A 97 4.09 5.39 6.54
CA MET A 97 3.66 4.23 5.77
C MET A 97 3.63 2.95 6.61
N GLN A 98 4.60 2.76 7.52
CA GLN A 98 4.58 1.62 8.46
C GLN A 98 3.38 1.69 9.41
N THR A 99 3.06 2.88 9.92
CA THR A 99 1.90 3.14 10.78
C THR A 99 0.59 2.85 10.03
N GLU A 100 0.43 3.34 8.81
CA GLU A 100 -0.74 3.06 7.98
C GLU A 100 -0.88 1.56 7.68
N THR A 101 0.24 0.90 7.41
CA THR A 101 0.28 -0.53 7.07
C THR A 101 -0.04 -1.42 8.28
N SER A 102 0.47 -1.07 9.46
CA SER A 102 0.12 -1.79 10.70
C SER A 102 -1.36 -1.61 11.05
N GLY A 103 -1.95 -0.49 10.67
CA GLY A 103 -3.31 -0.12 11.08
C GLY A 103 -3.42 0.21 12.57
N GLU A 104 -2.29 0.56 13.18
CA GLU A 104 -2.18 0.89 14.60
C GLU A 104 -1.20 2.05 14.78
N PHE A 105 -1.48 2.93 15.73
CA PHE A 105 -0.57 4.01 16.11
C PHE A 105 -0.67 4.34 17.59
N GLY A 106 0.43 4.87 18.13
CA GLY A 106 0.43 5.40 19.48
C GLY A 106 -0.30 6.73 19.53
N GLY A 107 -1.40 6.82 20.29
CA GLY A 107 -2.24 8.00 20.30
C GLY A 107 -3.26 8.03 21.43
N LEU A 108 -4.25 8.90 21.27
CA LEU A 108 -5.25 9.19 22.30
C LEU A 108 -6.62 8.57 22.00
N GLY A 109 -6.88 8.24 20.73
CA GLY A 109 -8.19 7.72 20.30
C GLY A 109 -9.28 8.79 20.26
N ILE A 110 -9.02 9.86 19.52
CA ILE A 110 -9.99 10.94 19.28
C ILE A 110 -10.12 11.22 17.79
N GLU A 111 -11.34 11.44 17.36
CA GLU A 111 -11.64 12.01 16.05
C GLU A 111 -11.71 13.54 16.19
N VAL A 112 -10.97 14.25 15.34
CA VAL A 112 -10.80 15.71 15.46
C VAL A 112 -11.01 16.42 14.13
N SER A 113 -11.36 17.70 14.20
CA SER A 113 -11.38 18.62 13.07
C SER A 113 -10.76 19.95 13.46
N MET A 114 -10.46 20.80 12.47
CA MET A 114 -10.06 22.16 12.71
C MET A 114 -11.30 23.07 12.66
N GLU A 115 -11.51 23.86 13.72
CA GLU A 115 -12.58 24.87 13.77
C GLU A 115 -12.05 26.17 14.43
N ALA A 116 -12.19 27.28 13.74
CA ALA A 116 -11.71 28.60 14.20
C ALA A 116 -10.22 28.62 14.63
N GLY A 117 -9.35 27.86 13.94
CA GLY A 117 -7.92 27.82 14.20
C GLY A 117 -7.50 27.01 15.43
N VAL A 118 -8.42 26.22 16.00
CA VAL A 118 -8.14 25.27 17.10
C VAL A 118 -8.68 23.88 16.78
N VAL A 119 -8.17 22.88 17.46
CA VAL A 119 -8.61 21.49 17.27
C VAL A 119 -9.88 21.23 18.06
N LYS A 120 -10.97 20.88 17.35
CA LYS A 120 -12.23 20.46 17.95
C LYS A 120 -12.31 18.94 18.01
N VAL A 121 -12.61 18.40 19.16
CA VAL A 121 -12.95 16.98 19.35
C VAL A 121 -14.34 16.72 18.76
N ILE A 122 -14.40 15.93 17.67
CA ILE A 122 -15.67 15.47 17.12
C ILE A 122 -16.24 14.40 18.04
N THR A 123 -15.44 13.39 18.36
CA THR A 123 -15.77 12.35 19.33
C THR A 123 -14.53 11.65 19.87
N PRO A 124 -14.42 11.35 21.17
CA PRO A 124 -13.49 10.35 21.67
C PRO A 124 -14.00 8.97 21.28
N ILE A 125 -13.08 8.08 20.89
CA ILE A 125 -13.39 6.68 20.58
C ILE A 125 -13.56 5.93 21.90
N ASP A 126 -14.60 5.11 22.00
CA ASP A 126 -14.88 4.33 23.22
C ASP A 126 -13.69 3.46 23.63
N ASP A 127 -13.49 3.28 24.93
CA ASP A 127 -12.42 2.48 25.55
C ASP A 127 -10.98 2.95 25.26
N THR A 128 -10.79 4.13 24.66
CA THR A 128 -9.47 4.73 24.40
C THR A 128 -9.00 5.64 25.53
N PRO A 129 -7.72 6.01 25.58
CA PRO A 129 -7.17 6.92 26.60
C PRO A 129 -7.93 8.23 26.75
N ALA A 130 -8.32 8.84 25.64
CA ALA A 130 -9.06 10.10 25.65
C ALA A 130 -10.46 9.95 26.27
N SER A 131 -11.16 8.87 25.94
CA SER A 131 -12.46 8.54 26.51
C SER A 131 -12.35 8.28 28.01
N LYS A 132 -11.37 7.47 28.42
CA LYS A 132 -11.08 7.17 29.84
C LYS A 132 -10.70 8.42 30.64
N ALA A 133 -9.96 9.35 30.01
CA ALA A 133 -9.60 10.62 30.63
C ALA A 133 -10.77 11.61 30.78
N GLY A 134 -11.90 11.37 30.11
CA GLY A 134 -13.10 12.19 30.17
C GLY A 134 -13.15 13.34 29.16
N LEU A 135 -12.41 13.27 28.05
CA LEU A 135 -12.64 14.14 26.93
C LEU A 135 -14.04 13.89 26.35
N LYS A 136 -14.66 14.95 25.81
CA LYS A 136 -16.03 14.90 25.29
C LYS A 136 -16.11 15.48 23.88
N ALA A 137 -17.12 15.05 23.13
CA ALA A 137 -17.47 15.68 21.88
C ALA A 137 -17.76 17.19 22.09
N GLY A 138 -17.22 18.01 21.18
CA GLY A 138 -17.32 19.47 21.27
C GLY A 138 -16.28 20.15 22.17
N ASP A 139 -15.32 19.42 22.73
CA ASP A 139 -14.16 20.01 23.40
C ASP A 139 -13.23 20.66 22.37
N TYR A 140 -12.61 21.78 22.74
CA TYR A 140 -11.61 22.48 21.93
C TYR A 140 -10.24 22.34 22.58
N ILE A 141 -9.34 21.63 21.96
CA ILE A 141 -7.93 21.51 22.38
C ILE A 141 -7.22 22.79 21.98
N VAL A 142 -6.78 23.58 22.94
CA VAL A 142 -6.11 24.86 22.69
C VAL A 142 -4.60 24.77 22.90
N LYS A 143 -4.13 23.78 23.68
CA LYS A 143 -2.71 23.57 23.96
C LYS A 143 -2.41 22.08 24.07
N ILE A 144 -1.28 21.66 23.54
CA ILE A 144 -0.74 20.29 23.60
C ILE A 144 0.64 20.40 24.26
N ASN A 145 0.82 19.82 25.44
CA ASN A 145 1.97 20.10 26.30
C ASN A 145 2.15 21.62 26.44
N ASP A 146 3.34 22.14 26.11
CA ASP A 146 3.63 23.57 26.13
C ASP A 146 3.34 24.31 24.82
N ILE A 147 2.81 23.63 23.81
CA ILE A 147 2.63 24.17 22.46
C ILE A 147 1.18 24.63 22.26
N GLN A 148 1.00 25.90 21.89
CA GLN A 148 -0.30 26.42 21.47
C GLN A 148 -0.71 25.81 20.13
N VAL A 149 -1.98 25.42 20.01
CA VAL A 149 -2.53 24.81 18.78
C VAL A 149 -2.90 25.89 17.75
N GLN A 150 -3.22 27.09 18.20
CA GLN A 150 -3.61 28.20 17.32
C GLN A 150 -2.52 28.51 16.28
N GLY A 151 -2.91 28.57 15.01
CA GLY A 151 -2.01 28.81 13.88
C GLY A 151 -1.36 27.57 13.29
N LYS A 152 -1.60 26.39 13.87
CA LYS A 152 -1.15 25.12 13.31
C LYS A 152 -2.20 24.51 12.37
N SER A 153 -1.75 23.71 11.42
CA SER A 153 -2.61 22.84 10.63
C SER A 153 -3.15 21.68 11.46
N LEU A 154 -4.20 21.01 10.97
CA LEU A 154 -4.73 19.82 11.62
C LEU A 154 -3.68 18.72 11.70
N SER A 155 -2.88 18.52 10.64
CA SER A 155 -1.82 17.51 10.60
C SER A 155 -0.78 17.76 11.69
N GLU A 156 -0.22 18.97 11.77
CA GLU A 156 0.75 19.33 12.82
C GLU A 156 0.20 19.10 14.24
N ALA A 157 -1.07 19.41 14.46
CA ALA A 157 -1.68 19.17 15.76
C ALA A 157 -1.88 17.67 16.04
N VAL A 158 -2.23 16.87 15.03
CA VAL A 158 -2.35 15.42 15.15
C VAL A 158 -0.98 14.78 15.41
N ASP A 159 0.07 15.24 14.76
CA ASP A 159 1.44 14.74 14.97
C ASP A 159 1.93 15.01 16.40
N LEU A 160 1.60 16.17 16.96
CA LEU A 160 1.86 16.46 18.38
C LEU A 160 1.08 15.54 19.33
N MET A 161 -0.13 15.13 18.95
CA MET A 161 -0.96 14.21 19.76
C MET A 161 -0.52 12.76 19.63
N ARG A 162 0.05 12.34 18.51
CA ARG A 162 0.68 11.02 18.31
C ARG A 162 1.99 10.94 19.07
N GLY A 163 2.51 9.72 19.23
CA GLY A 163 3.81 9.47 19.81
C GLY A 163 3.95 8.06 20.38
N PRO A 164 5.10 7.74 21.00
CA PRO A 164 5.35 6.39 21.53
C PRO A 164 4.29 5.94 22.52
N VAL A 165 3.86 4.69 22.38
CA VAL A 165 2.95 4.05 23.34
C VAL A 165 3.55 4.11 24.75
N GLY A 166 2.73 4.42 25.73
CA GLY A 166 3.14 4.60 27.14
C GLY A 166 3.68 6.00 27.48
N SER A 167 3.88 6.88 26.48
CA SER A 167 4.29 8.26 26.75
C SER A 167 3.10 9.13 27.19
N GLY A 168 3.35 10.04 28.16
CA GLY A 168 2.37 11.00 28.63
C GLY A 168 2.22 12.20 27.71
N ILE A 169 1.04 12.81 27.72
CA ILE A 169 0.72 14.07 27.05
C ILE A 169 -0.25 14.87 27.89
N GLU A 170 -0.06 16.18 27.96
CA GLU A 170 -0.97 17.10 28.61
C GLU A 170 -1.80 17.84 27.54
N LEU A 171 -3.13 17.83 27.69
CA LEU A 171 -4.03 18.57 26.83
C LEU A 171 -4.72 19.67 27.63
N THR A 172 -4.60 20.92 27.18
CA THR A 172 -5.43 22.02 27.70
C THR A 172 -6.65 22.20 26.81
N VAL A 173 -7.83 22.10 27.39
CA VAL A 173 -9.11 22.02 26.68
C VAL A 173 -10.05 23.13 27.14
N ARG A 174 -10.71 23.77 26.17
CA ARG A 174 -11.87 24.63 26.39
C ARG A 174 -13.16 23.83 26.14
N ARG A 175 -14.03 23.78 27.14
CA ARG A 175 -15.33 23.10 27.04
C ARG A 175 -16.46 24.13 27.21
N ARG A 176 -17.45 24.05 26.34
CA ARG A 176 -18.63 24.92 26.41
C ARG A 176 -19.30 24.76 27.77
N GLY A 177 -19.63 25.88 28.43
CA GLY A 177 -20.25 25.90 29.76
C GLY A 177 -19.27 25.86 30.94
N THR A 178 -17.94 25.76 30.68
CA THR A 178 -16.92 25.88 31.74
C THR A 178 -16.24 27.25 31.69
N LYS A 179 -16.04 27.90 32.87
CA LYS A 179 -15.36 29.20 32.96
C LYS A 179 -13.84 29.07 32.81
N LYS A 180 -13.26 27.95 33.28
CA LYS A 180 -11.81 27.68 33.25
C LYS A 180 -11.48 26.63 32.20
N ALA A 181 -10.27 26.71 31.65
CA ALA A 181 -9.71 25.63 30.87
C ALA A 181 -9.54 24.36 31.72
N LEU A 182 -9.74 23.21 31.11
CA LEU A 182 -9.55 21.91 31.73
C LEU A 182 -8.21 21.34 31.28
N THR A 183 -7.50 20.69 32.18
CA THR A 183 -6.24 19.98 31.86
C THR A 183 -6.48 18.48 31.95
N PHE A 184 -6.08 17.75 30.92
CA PHE A 184 -6.15 16.31 30.85
C PHE A 184 -4.74 15.75 30.67
N ASN A 185 -4.29 14.91 31.61
CA ASN A 185 -3.06 14.11 31.45
C ASN A 185 -3.45 12.74 30.92
N VAL A 186 -2.99 12.44 29.71
CA VAL A 186 -3.37 11.23 28.99
C VAL A 186 -2.10 10.43 28.66
N VAL A 187 -2.15 9.12 28.82
CA VAL A 187 -1.07 8.24 28.40
C VAL A 187 -1.44 7.64 27.04
N ARG A 188 -0.54 7.73 26.06
CA ARG A 188 -0.80 7.19 24.74
C ARG A 188 -0.86 5.66 24.78
N GLU A 189 -1.89 5.10 24.18
CA GLU A 189 -2.07 3.65 23.97
C GLU A 189 -2.05 3.32 22.48
N ILE A 190 -2.05 2.03 22.14
CA ILE A 190 -2.25 1.58 20.75
C ILE A 190 -3.69 1.88 20.35
N ILE A 191 -3.86 2.63 19.28
CA ILE A 191 -5.15 2.95 18.68
C ILE A 191 -5.28 2.18 17.36
N GLU A 192 -6.25 1.27 17.30
CA GLU A 192 -6.53 0.52 16.08
C GLU A 192 -7.33 1.36 15.07
N VAL A 193 -6.84 1.42 13.83
CA VAL A 193 -7.57 2.02 12.72
C VAL A 193 -8.71 1.11 12.29
N GLN A 194 -9.94 1.60 12.37
CA GLN A 194 -11.12 0.86 11.94
C GLN A 194 -11.25 0.88 10.40
N SER A 195 -10.60 -0.09 9.73
CA SER A 195 -10.67 -0.24 8.28
C SER A 195 -11.96 -0.91 7.80
N VAL A 196 -12.75 -1.52 8.70
CA VAL A 196 -13.99 -2.23 8.36
C VAL A 196 -15.16 -1.68 9.15
N LYS A 197 -16.19 -1.23 8.43
CA LYS A 197 -17.49 -0.86 8.99
C LYS A 197 -18.54 -1.87 8.54
N SER A 198 -19.52 -2.16 9.39
CA SER A 198 -20.63 -3.05 9.04
C SER A 198 -21.97 -2.52 9.52
N GLU A 199 -23.00 -2.82 8.78
CA GLU A 199 -24.39 -2.49 9.11
C GLU A 199 -25.33 -3.56 8.56
N LEU A 200 -26.44 -3.75 9.24
CA LEU A 200 -27.57 -4.52 8.73
C LEU A 200 -28.50 -3.54 8.00
N LEU A 201 -28.58 -3.65 6.68
CA LEU A 201 -29.50 -2.87 5.87
C LEU A 201 -30.92 -3.50 5.90
N GLU A 202 -31.88 -2.78 5.32
CA GLU A 202 -33.22 -3.29 5.09
C GLU A 202 -33.20 -4.64 4.36
N ASN A 203 -34.27 -5.44 4.50
CA ASN A 203 -34.41 -6.77 3.92
C ASN A 203 -33.30 -7.78 4.32
N ASN A 204 -32.69 -7.57 5.51
CA ASN A 204 -31.69 -8.47 6.07
C ASN A 204 -30.44 -8.65 5.20
N ILE A 205 -29.98 -7.58 4.56
CA ILE A 205 -28.74 -7.52 3.82
C ILE A 205 -27.60 -7.08 4.74
N GLY A 206 -26.54 -7.88 4.82
CA GLY A 206 -25.33 -7.53 5.57
C GLY A 206 -24.40 -6.64 4.73
N TYR A 207 -24.25 -5.38 5.10
CA TYR A 207 -23.31 -4.45 4.44
C TYR A 207 -21.98 -4.44 5.18
N LEU A 208 -20.90 -4.58 4.42
CA LEU A 208 -19.50 -4.52 4.87
C LEU A 208 -18.76 -3.53 4.00
N ARG A 209 -18.20 -2.47 4.59
CA ARG A 209 -17.32 -1.54 3.89
C ARG A 209 -15.90 -1.72 4.37
N LEU A 210 -14.99 -2.02 3.46
CA LEU A 210 -13.56 -2.10 3.68
C LEU A 210 -12.89 -0.90 3.01
N THR A 211 -12.21 -0.05 3.78
CA THR A 211 -11.63 1.21 3.31
C THR A 211 -10.13 1.12 3.00
N SER A 212 -9.42 0.14 3.60
CA SER A 212 -8.00 -0.12 3.34
C SER A 212 -7.62 -1.54 3.78
N PHE A 213 -6.49 -2.05 3.29
CA PHE A 213 -5.96 -3.36 3.65
C PHE A 213 -4.71 -3.20 4.54
N ASN A 214 -4.92 -3.01 5.85
CA ASN A 214 -3.87 -3.01 6.86
C ASN A 214 -3.80 -4.37 7.59
N ASP A 215 -2.84 -4.57 8.49
CA ASP A 215 -2.61 -5.85 9.16
C ASP A 215 -3.84 -6.40 9.92
N ASN A 216 -4.73 -5.53 10.37
CA ASN A 216 -5.92 -5.89 11.15
C ASN A 216 -7.18 -6.13 10.29
N SER A 217 -7.16 -5.80 8.99
CA SER A 217 -8.35 -5.79 8.12
C SER A 217 -9.05 -7.14 8.04
N SER A 218 -8.32 -8.26 7.91
CA SER A 218 -8.93 -9.60 7.86
C SER A 218 -9.60 -9.99 9.18
N GLN A 219 -9.00 -9.64 10.32
CA GLN A 219 -9.60 -9.89 11.64
C GLN A 219 -10.87 -9.05 11.83
N GLN A 220 -10.82 -7.78 11.41
CA GLN A 220 -11.97 -6.88 11.48
C GLN A 220 -13.12 -7.37 10.57
N ILE A 221 -12.87 -7.80 9.33
CA ILE A 221 -13.87 -8.43 8.45
C ILE A 221 -14.53 -9.63 9.15
N LYS A 222 -13.73 -10.55 9.69
CA LYS A 222 -14.22 -11.73 10.39
C LYS A 222 -15.09 -11.37 11.60
N LYS A 223 -14.66 -10.39 12.40
CA LYS A 223 -15.40 -9.87 13.57
C LYS A 223 -16.75 -9.26 13.13
N GLN A 224 -16.76 -8.45 12.06
CA GLN A 224 -17.97 -7.81 11.58
C GLN A 224 -18.95 -8.83 10.96
N ILE A 225 -18.48 -9.81 10.19
CA ILE A 225 -19.33 -10.88 9.67
C ILE A 225 -19.95 -11.69 10.83
N LYS A 226 -19.17 -12.02 11.86
CA LYS A 226 -19.69 -12.70 13.07
C LYS A 226 -20.77 -11.87 13.77
N LYS A 227 -20.63 -10.54 13.80
CA LYS A 227 -21.65 -9.63 14.34
C LYS A 227 -22.93 -9.67 13.50
N LEU A 228 -22.82 -9.57 12.18
CA LEU A 228 -23.97 -9.62 11.27
C LEU A 228 -24.70 -10.97 11.32
N LYS A 229 -23.98 -12.09 11.40
CA LYS A 229 -24.54 -13.45 11.53
C LYS A 229 -25.39 -13.69 12.79
N LYS A 230 -25.37 -12.77 13.79
CA LYS A 230 -26.31 -12.83 14.91
C LYS A 230 -27.76 -12.63 14.47
N ASN A 231 -27.99 -11.93 13.34
CA ASN A 231 -29.30 -11.89 12.71
C ASN A 231 -29.53 -13.19 11.93
N LYS A 232 -30.45 -14.03 12.43
CA LYS A 232 -30.78 -15.32 11.82
C LYS A 232 -31.46 -15.20 10.44
N ASN A 233 -32.03 -14.05 10.15
CA ASN A 233 -32.74 -13.78 8.88
C ASN A 233 -31.83 -13.22 7.80
N LEU A 234 -30.53 -13.09 8.04
CA LEU A 234 -29.56 -12.56 7.11
C LEU A 234 -29.53 -13.40 5.81
N ASN A 235 -29.82 -12.77 4.66
CA ASN A 235 -30.02 -13.45 3.37
C ASN A 235 -28.83 -13.32 2.44
N SER A 236 -28.19 -12.15 2.44
CA SER A 236 -27.18 -11.78 1.46
C SER A 236 -26.21 -10.76 2.04
N TYR A 237 -25.12 -10.51 1.30
CA TYR A 237 -24.09 -9.56 1.71
C TYR A 237 -23.69 -8.62 0.57
N ILE A 238 -23.29 -7.41 0.94
CA ILE A 238 -22.62 -6.44 0.08
C ILE A 238 -21.26 -6.16 0.67
N LEU A 239 -20.17 -6.38 -0.09
CA LEU A 239 -18.82 -5.94 0.23
C LEU A 239 -18.52 -4.69 -0.58
N ASP A 240 -18.39 -3.55 0.09
CA ASP A 240 -18.09 -2.26 -0.55
C ASP A 240 -16.59 -1.98 -0.50
N LEU A 241 -15.95 -2.01 -1.68
CA LEU A 241 -14.54 -1.71 -1.91
C LEU A 241 -14.34 -0.36 -2.64
N ARG A 242 -15.40 0.42 -2.84
CA ARG A 242 -15.30 1.73 -3.50
C ARG A 242 -14.39 2.68 -2.73
N ASN A 243 -13.56 3.44 -3.44
CA ASN A 243 -12.55 4.36 -2.87
C ASN A 243 -11.58 3.66 -1.89
N ASN A 244 -11.31 2.37 -2.09
CA ASN A 244 -10.31 1.63 -1.34
C ASN A 244 -9.04 1.47 -2.20
N PRO A 245 -7.95 2.22 -1.92
CA PRO A 245 -6.74 2.22 -2.76
C PRO A 245 -5.93 0.92 -2.64
N GLY A 246 -6.38 -0.02 -1.80
CA GLY A 246 -5.69 -1.28 -1.55
C GLY A 246 -4.94 -1.30 -0.23
N GLY A 247 -3.74 -1.84 -0.25
CA GLY A 247 -2.85 -2.05 0.89
C GLY A 247 -2.15 -3.41 0.80
N LEU A 248 -2.06 -4.13 1.91
CA LEU A 248 -1.29 -5.36 2.03
C LEU A 248 -1.83 -6.52 1.18
N LEU A 249 -0.98 -7.08 0.32
CA LEU A 249 -1.27 -8.30 -0.43
C LEU A 249 -1.69 -9.47 0.48
N SER A 250 -1.01 -9.62 1.61
CA SER A 250 -1.33 -10.67 2.60
C SER A 250 -2.77 -10.60 3.09
N GLN A 251 -3.30 -9.40 3.24
CA GLN A 251 -4.69 -9.18 3.67
C GLN A 251 -5.68 -9.42 2.53
N ALA A 252 -5.35 -9.01 1.31
CA ALA A 252 -6.18 -9.34 0.13
C ALA A 252 -6.32 -10.86 -0.03
N ILE A 253 -5.23 -11.61 0.12
CA ILE A 253 -5.25 -13.07 0.06
C ILE A 253 -6.13 -13.66 1.17
N LYS A 254 -5.96 -13.25 2.44
CA LYS A 254 -6.75 -13.73 3.57
C LYS A 254 -8.24 -13.40 3.42
N ILE A 255 -8.56 -12.19 2.95
CA ILE A 255 -9.95 -11.76 2.77
C ILE A 255 -10.60 -12.48 1.60
N SER A 256 -9.90 -12.68 0.48
CA SER A 256 -10.39 -13.52 -0.62
C SER A 256 -10.63 -14.97 -0.18
N ASP A 257 -9.71 -15.53 0.60
CA ASP A 257 -9.80 -16.88 1.17
C ASP A 257 -11.06 -17.09 2.03
N PHE A 258 -11.53 -16.05 2.74
CA PHE A 258 -12.76 -16.14 3.54
C PHE A 258 -14.02 -16.40 2.72
N PHE A 259 -14.04 -16.06 1.46
CA PHE A 259 -15.22 -16.16 0.59
C PHE A 259 -15.11 -17.29 -0.45
N LEU A 260 -13.97 -17.94 -0.56
CA LEU A 260 -13.70 -18.97 -1.57
C LEU A 260 -13.55 -20.34 -0.91
N GLU A 261 -14.03 -21.38 -1.60
CA GLU A 261 -13.87 -22.78 -1.14
C GLU A 261 -12.57 -23.40 -1.61
N ASN A 262 -12.02 -22.96 -2.74
CA ASN A 262 -10.79 -23.47 -3.36
C ASN A 262 -10.37 -22.58 -4.53
N GLY A 263 -9.26 -22.95 -5.17
CA GLY A 263 -8.77 -22.32 -6.40
C GLY A 263 -7.71 -21.25 -6.16
N GLU A 264 -7.09 -20.78 -7.26
CA GLU A 264 -6.10 -19.71 -7.22
C GLU A 264 -6.77 -18.39 -6.86
N ILE A 265 -6.19 -17.61 -5.95
CA ILE A 265 -6.63 -16.25 -5.59
C ILE A 265 -5.95 -15.24 -6.49
N VAL A 266 -4.62 -15.32 -6.56
CA VAL A 266 -3.77 -14.40 -7.30
C VAL A 266 -2.43 -15.05 -7.58
N SER A 267 -1.79 -14.66 -8.67
CA SER A 267 -0.39 -14.98 -8.95
C SER A 267 0.44 -13.73 -9.25
N THR A 268 1.75 -13.83 -9.05
CA THR A 268 2.70 -12.79 -9.40
C THR A 268 3.75 -13.31 -10.37
N LYS A 269 4.15 -12.47 -11.32
CA LYS A 269 5.27 -12.75 -12.22
C LYS A 269 6.30 -11.64 -12.09
N SER A 270 7.54 -12.01 -11.77
CA SER A 270 8.68 -11.13 -11.66
C SER A 270 9.67 -11.33 -12.82
N ARG A 271 10.70 -10.47 -12.88
CA ARG A 271 11.80 -10.61 -13.86
C ARG A 271 12.49 -11.97 -13.74
N LYS A 272 12.66 -12.48 -12.51
CA LYS A 272 13.21 -13.80 -12.26
C LYS A 272 12.07 -14.80 -12.07
N LYS A 273 11.96 -15.77 -12.97
CA LYS A 273 10.89 -16.79 -12.93
C LYS A 273 10.83 -17.58 -11.61
N SER A 274 11.97 -17.76 -10.93
CA SER A 274 12.05 -18.42 -9.62
C SER A 274 11.34 -17.67 -8.48
N GLU A 275 11.05 -16.39 -8.69
CA GLU A 275 10.36 -15.54 -7.72
C GLU A 275 8.84 -15.45 -7.99
N ASN A 276 8.36 -16.10 -9.06
CA ASN A 276 6.93 -16.17 -9.33
C ASN A 276 6.23 -16.92 -8.21
N ARG A 277 5.08 -16.42 -7.78
CA ARG A 277 4.29 -17.01 -6.69
C ARG A 277 2.83 -17.14 -7.09
N LYS A 278 2.15 -18.12 -6.45
CA LYS A 278 0.71 -18.34 -6.56
C LYS A 278 0.13 -18.56 -5.17
N TRP A 279 -1.03 -18.01 -4.92
CA TRP A 279 -1.76 -18.21 -3.67
C TRP A 279 -3.12 -18.82 -3.98
N PHE A 280 -3.50 -19.76 -3.15
CA PHE A 280 -4.71 -20.56 -3.31
C PHE A 280 -5.60 -20.42 -2.09
N ALA A 281 -6.91 -20.47 -2.32
CA ALA A 281 -7.91 -20.51 -1.25
C ALA A 281 -7.89 -21.86 -0.56
N LYS A 282 -8.17 -21.82 0.74
CA LYS A 282 -8.41 -22.98 1.60
C LYS A 282 -9.91 -23.21 1.72
N LYS A 283 -10.33 -24.43 2.01
CA LYS A 283 -11.73 -24.76 2.15
C LYS A 283 -12.41 -23.96 3.28
N GLY A 284 -13.52 -23.33 2.98
CA GLY A 284 -14.40 -22.70 3.96
C GLY A 284 -14.88 -21.30 3.60
N ASP A 285 -16.04 -21.19 2.94
CA ASP A 285 -16.74 -19.92 2.72
C ASP A 285 -17.38 -19.42 4.02
N ILE A 286 -16.88 -18.31 4.55
CA ILE A 286 -17.37 -17.72 5.81
C ILE A 286 -18.83 -17.23 5.72
N LEU A 287 -19.39 -17.07 4.52
CA LEU A 287 -20.78 -16.64 4.30
C LEU A 287 -21.75 -17.81 4.12
N ASP A 288 -21.28 -19.05 4.24
CA ASP A 288 -22.09 -20.28 4.08
C ASP A 288 -22.81 -20.32 2.73
N GLY A 289 -22.16 -19.87 1.64
CA GLY A 289 -22.73 -19.85 0.29
C GLY A 289 -23.77 -18.76 0.02
N LYS A 290 -24.06 -17.89 0.99
CA LYS A 290 -25.02 -16.77 0.79
C LYS A 290 -24.57 -15.84 -0.32
N THR A 291 -25.54 -15.22 -1.00
CA THR A 291 -25.29 -14.27 -2.09
C THR A 291 -24.38 -13.14 -1.64
N LEU A 292 -23.39 -12.83 -2.47
CA LEU A 292 -22.42 -11.74 -2.25
C LEU A 292 -22.40 -10.83 -3.47
N LEU A 293 -22.63 -9.54 -3.26
CA LEU A 293 -22.31 -8.50 -4.23
C LEU A 293 -21.05 -7.76 -3.78
N VAL A 294 -20.25 -7.30 -4.74
CA VAL A 294 -19.08 -6.45 -4.48
C VAL A 294 -19.25 -5.13 -5.21
N LEU A 295 -19.17 -4.03 -4.48
CA LEU A 295 -19.19 -2.69 -5.06
C LEU A 295 -17.76 -2.23 -5.33
N ILE A 296 -17.50 -1.78 -6.56
CA ILE A 296 -16.20 -1.22 -6.99
C ILE A 296 -16.42 0.07 -7.77
N ASN A 297 -15.41 0.94 -7.75
CA ASN A 297 -15.33 2.12 -8.60
C ASN A 297 -13.86 2.41 -8.98
N TYR A 298 -13.62 3.51 -9.69
CA TYR A 298 -12.28 3.90 -10.08
C TYR A 298 -11.30 4.10 -8.90
N GLY A 299 -11.79 4.39 -7.70
CA GLY A 299 -10.98 4.45 -6.48
C GLY A 299 -10.63 3.08 -5.88
N SER A 300 -11.14 1.96 -6.44
CA SER A 300 -10.77 0.60 -6.03
C SER A 300 -9.49 0.18 -6.73
N ALA A 301 -8.39 -0.05 -5.99
CA ALA A 301 -7.08 -0.33 -6.58
C ALA A 301 -6.33 -1.46 -5.86
N SER A 302 -5.36 -2.10 -6.56
CA SER A 302 -4.38 -3.03 -5.99
C SER A 302 -5.03 -4.21 -5.23
N ALA A 303 -4.91 -4.27 -3.89
CA ALA A 303 -5.50 -5.32 -3.04
C ALA A 303 -7.03 -5.43 -3.23
N SER A 304 -7.73 -4.31 -3.44
CA SER A 304 -9.17 -4.31 -3.77
C SER A 304 -9.45 -5.03 -5.08
N GLU A 305 -8.59 -4.83 -6.08
CA GLU A 305 -8.71 -5.47 -7.39
C GLU A 305 -8.43 -6.96 -7.33
N ILE A 306 -7.51 -7.38 -6.45
CA ILE A 306 -7.23 -8.80 -6.19
C ILE A 306 -8.47 -9.47 -5.61
N VAL A 307 -9.08 -8.88 -4.58
CA VAL A 307 -10.30 -9.43 -3.96
C VAL A 307 -11.45 -9.46 -4.96
N ALA A 308 -11.76 -8.34 -5.60
CA ALA A 308 -12.84 -8.24 -6.57
C ALA A 308 -12.64 -9.21 -7.74
N GLY A 309 -11.43 -9.23 -8.33
CA GLY A 309 -11.13 -10.07 -9.48
C GLY A 309 -11.14 -11.56 -9.15
N ALA A 310 -10.61 -11.97 -7.99
CA ALA A 310 -10.67 -13.36 -7.54
C ALA A 310 -12.11 -13.82 -7.34
N LEU A 311 -12.93 -13.04 -6.64
CA LEU A 311 -14.33 -13.38 -6.40
C LEU A 311 -15.15 -13.44 -7.70
N LYS A 312 -14.88 -12.55 -8.65
CA LYS A 312 -15.48 -12.56 -9.98
C LYS A 312 -15.08 -13.79 -10.78
N ASP A 313 -13.79 -14.08 -10.91
CA ASP A 313 -13.28 -15.19 -11.73
C ASP A 313 -13.79 -16.55 -11.21
N HIS A 314 -13.95 -16.68 -9.89
CA HIS A 314 -14.57 -17.85 -9.27
C HIS A 314 -16.10 -17.84 -9.30
N LYS A 315 -16.73 -16.82 -9.87
CA LYS A 315 -18.20 -16.63 -9.87
C LYS A 315 -18.80 -16.67 -8.45
N ARG A 316 -18.01 -16.28 -7.44
CA ARG A 316 -18.44 -16.24 -6.04
C ARG A 316 -19.27 -14.99 -5.74
N ALA A 317 -18.99 -13.90 -6.44
CA ALA A 317 -19.69 -12.63 -6.28
C ALA A 317 -20.02 -12.02 -7.64
N ILE A 318 -21.08 -11.20 -7.66
CA ILE A 318 -21.40 -10.31 -8.77
C ILE A 318 -20.82 -8.93 -8.44
N LEU A 319 -20.04 -8.37 -9.35
CA LEU A 319 -19.45 -7.04 -9.20
C LEU A 319 -20.39 -5.99 -9.79
N VAL A 320 -20.65 -4.93 -9.04
CA VAL A 320 -21.52 -3.81 -9.43
C VAL A 320 -20.77 -2.49 -9.25
N GLY A 321 -20.96 -1.55 -10.14
CA GLY A 321 -20.41 -0.20 -10.08
C GLY A 321 -19.58 0.15 -11.31
N GLU A 322 -18.41 0.71 -11.14
CA GLU A 322 -17.54 1.18 -12.22
C GLU A 322 -16.27 0.35 -12.34
N ASN A 323 -15.54 0.52 -13.45
CA ASN A 323 -14.24 -0.11 -13.63
C ASN A 323 -13.26 0.34 -12.55
N SER A 324 -12.46 -0.58 -12.02
CA SER A 324 -11.43 -0.26 -11.03
C SER A 324 -10.22 0.44 -11.67
N TYR A 325 -9.27 0.87 -10.85
CA TYR A 325 -8.13 1.71 -11.24
C TYR A 325 -7.15 1.06 -12.23
N GLY A 326 -6.82 -0.22 -12.04
CA GLY A 326 -5.81 -0.90 -12.86
C GLY A 326 -4.40 -0.91 -12.30
N LYS A 327 -4.23 -0.90 -10.97
CA LYS A 327 -2.92 -1.03 -10.32
C LYS A 327 -2.48 -2.48 -10.19
N GLY A 328 -1.95 -3.03 -11.27
CA GLY A 328 -1.49 -4.43 -11.32
C GLY A 328 -0.02 -4.66 -10.97
N SER A 329 0.67 -3.71 -10.34
CA SER A 329 2.07 -3.80 -9.94
C SER A 329 2.24 -4.18 -8.48
N VAL A 330 3.23 -5.06 -8.20
CA VAL A 330 3.65 -5.46 -6.85
C VAL A 330 4.82 -4.58 -6.43
N GLN A 331 4.66 -3.80 -5.36
CA GLN A 331 5.75 -3.05 -4.77
C GLN A 331 6.39 -3.82 -3.62
N SER A 332 7.73 -3.81 -3.58
CA SER A 332 8.51 -4.20 -2.41
C SER A 332 9.01 -2.94 -1.70
N ILE A 333 8.93 -2.95 -0.38
CA ILE A 333 9.51 -1.90 0.46
C ILE A 333 10.89 -2.40 0.90
N ILE A 334 11.93 -1.68 0.54
CA ILE A 334 13.32 -2.03 0.80
C ILE A 334 13.92 -0.95 1.71
N PRO A 335 14.11 -1.25 3.02
CA PRO A 335 14.72 -0.30 3.96
C PRO A 335 16.15 0.07 3.56
N LEU A 336 16.52 1.31 3.79
CA LEU A 336 17.84 1.86 3.53
C LEU A 336 18.60 2.17 4.84
N LYS A 337 19.93 2.37 4.73
CA LYS A 337 20.78 2.64 5.89
C LYS A 337 20.48 3.97 6.60
N ASN A 338 19.92 4.94 5.89
CA ASN A 338 19.50 6.23 6.43
C ASN A 338 18.14 6.19 7.15
N LYS A 339 17.60 4.99 7.44
CA LYS A 339 16.26 4.74 8.00
C LYS A 339 15.07 5.10 7.07
N GLY A 340 15.33 5.60 5.87
CA GLY A 340 14.33 5.68 4.80
C GLY A 340 14.15 4.34 4.09
N ALA A 341 13.36 4.32 3.02
CA ALA A 341 13.15 3.13 2.20
C ALA A 341 12.93 3.48 0.72
N ILE A 342 13.09 2.50 -0.14
CA ILE A 342 12.57 2.58 -1.51
C ILE A 342 11.36 1.68 -1.67
N ARG A 343 10.34 2.20 -2.32
CA ARG A 343 9.21 1.46 -2.86
C ARG A 343 9.56 1.12 -4.29
N LEU A 344 9.69 -0.16 -4.60
CA LEU A 344 10.16 -0.61 -5.91
C LEU A 344 9.19 -1.64 -6.51
N THR A 345 8.79 -1.46 -7.76
CA THR A 345 8.01 -2.44 -8.50
C THR A 345 8.88 -3.67 -8.83
N VAL A 346 8.48 -4.82 -8.28
CA VAL A 346 9.26 -6.08 -8.41
C VAL A 346 8.53 -7.16 -9.19
N ALA A 347 7.21 -7.06 -9.37
CA ALA A 347 6.41 -8.03 -10.09
C ALA A 347 5.08 -7.41 -10.58
N LYS A 348 4.32 -8.18 -11.36
CA LYS A 348 2.94 -7.86 -11.77
C LYS A 348 1.96 -8.91 -11.25
N TYR A 349 0.75 -8.47 -10.89
CA TYR A 349 -0.37 -9.33 -10.47
C TYR A 349 -1.12 -9.91 -11.67
N TYR A 350 -1.57 -11.15 -11.48
CA TYR A 350 -2.46 -11.83 -12.41
C TYR A 350 -3.62 -12.48 -11.65
N LEU A 351 -4.83 -12.29 -12.14
CA LEU A 351 -6.04 -12.90 -11.63
C LEU A 351 -6.06 -14.41 -11.91
N PRO A 352 -6.98 -15.19 -11.29
CA PRO A 352 -7.13 -16.63 -11.55
C PRO A 352 -7.33 -16.97 -13.04
N SER A 353 -8.03 -16.13 -13.79
CA SER A 353 -8.19 -16.23 -15.25
C SER A 353 -6.90 -16.03 -16.04
N GLY A 354 -5.78 -15.67 -15.40
CA GLY A 354 -4.52 -15.32 -16.04
C GLY A 354 -4.47 -13.91 -16.63
N LYS A 355 -5.54 -13.12 -16.48
CA LYS A 355 -5.57 -11.71 -16.93
C LYS A 355 -4.73 -10.82 -16.01
N SER A 356 -4.01 -9.88 -16.62
CA SER A 356 -3.31 -8.81 -15.87
C SER A 356 -4.32 -7.76 -15.39
N ILE A 357 -4.11 -7.24 -14.19
CA ILE A 357 -4.85 -6.08 -13.66
C ILE A 357 -4.29 -4.77 -14.23
N SER A 358 -3.00 -4.75 -14.61
CA SER A 358 -2.28 -3.53 -15.01
C SER A 358 -3.00 -2.78 -16.12
N GLU A 359 -3.30 -1.51 -15.89
CA GLU A 359 -3.87 -0.54 -16.84
C GLU A 359 -5.32 -0.83 -17.29
N VAL A 360 -5.82 -2.04 -17.04
CA VAL A 360 -7.16 -2.46 -17.48
C VAL A 360 -8.17 -2.43 -16.33
N GLY A 361 -7.69 -2.69 -15.11
CA GLY A 361 -8.55 -2.84 -13.94
C GLY A 361 -9.43 -4.10 -13.96
N VAL A 362 -10.37 -4.14 -13.04
CA VAL A 362 -11.41 -5.16 -12.95
C VAL A 362 -12.74 -4.52 -13.36
N ARG A 363 -13.33 -5.01 -14.45
CA ARG A 363 -14.64 -4.53 -14.89
C ARG A 363 -15.73 -5.12 -14.02
N PRO A 364 -16.75 -4.34 -13.63
CA PRO A 364 -17.93 -4.90 -12.96
C PRO A 364 -18.67 -5.89 -13.89
N ASP A 365 -19.54 -6.72 -13.34
CA ASP A 365 -20.48 -7.54 -14.12
C ASP A 365 -21.70 -6.71 -14.52
N ILE A 366 -22.07 -5.75 -13.67
CA ILE A 366 -23.16 -4.80 -13.91
C ILE A 366 -22.58 -3.40 -13.73
N GLU A 367 -22.52 -2.65 -14.82
CA GLU A 367 -22.03 -1.28 -14.82
C GLU A 367 -23.11 -0.34 -14.30
N VAL A 368 -22.79 0.40 -13.24
CA VAL A 368 -23.63 1.43 -12.63
C VAL A 368 -22.75 2.61 -12.31
N ASN A 369 -22.83 3.66 -13.11
CA ASN A 369 -22.03 4.87 -12.92
C ASN A 369 -22.59 5.71 -11.76
N GLU A 370 -21.69 6.45 -11.10
CA GLU A 370 -22.07 7.43 -10.09
C GLU A 370 -22.96 8.52 -10.74
N GLU A 371 -24.09 8.85 -10.13
CA GLU A 371 -25.04 9.83 -10.68
C GLU A 371 -25.12 11.08 -9.81
N GLY A 372 -25.03 12.24 -10.48
CA GLY A 372 -25.21 13.57 -9.88
C GLY A 372 -24.00 14.13 -9.13
N ASP A 373 -23.90 15.47 -9.11
CA ASP A 373 -22.77 16.21 -8.48
C ASP A 373 -22.70 16.03 -6.96
N ASN A 374 -23.75 15.54 -6.32
CA ASN A 374 -23.87 15.32 -4.90
C ASN A 374 -23.75 13.85 -4.48
N PHE A 375 -23.23 12.99 -5.37
CA PHE A 375 -23.01 11.59 -5.04
C PHE A 375 -22.14 11.44 -3.79
N ARG A 376 -22.62 10.65 -2.84
CA ARG A 376 -21.87 10.28 -1.63
C ARG A 376 -22.16 8.83 -1.28
N ILE A 377 -21.11 8.07 -1.08
CA ILE A 377 -21.20 6.67 -0.67
C ILE A 377 -22.01 6.56 0.62
N LYS A 378 -22.98 5.65 0.62
CA LYS A 378 -23.84 5.31 1.74
C LYS A 378 -24.74 6.48 2.21
N THR A 379 -25.26 7.25 1.29
CA THR A 379 -26.32 8.25 1.53
C THR A 379 -27.49 7.96 0.59
N ASP A 380 -28.56 8.73 0.71
CA ASP A 380 -29.73 8.61 -0.20
C ASP A 380 -29.38 8.85 -1.67
N THR A 381 -28.24 9.54 -1.93
CA THR A 381 -27.72 9.80 -3.27
C THR A 381 -26.83 8.65 -3.82
N ASP A 382 -26.62 7.58 -3.06
CA ASP A 382 -25.81 6.43 -3.49
C ASP A 382 -26.62 5.50 -4.41
N ASN A 383 -26.72 5.88 -5.68
CA ASN A 383 -27.43 5.09 -6.68
C ASN A 383 -26.84 3.69 -6.91
N GLN A 384 -25.53 3.51 -6.74
CA GLN A 384 -24.85 2.21 -6.88
C GLN A 384 -25.23 1.26 -5.75
N LEU A 385 -25.26 1.74 -4.49
CA LEU A 385 -25.72 0.93 -3.35
C LEU A 385 -27.21 0.62 -3.45
N ASN A 386 -28.02 1.61 -3.82
CA ASN A 386 -29.46 1.44 -4.01
C ASN A 386 -29.77 0.40 -5.10
N TYR A 387 -29.00 0.41 -6.21
CA TYR A 387 -29.09 -0.61 -7.24
C TYR A 387 -28.74 -2.01 -6.72
N ALA A 388 -27.63 -2.12 -5.97
CA ALA A 388 -27.20 -3.40 -5.38
C ALA A 388 -28.26 -3.97 -4.40
N ILE A 389 -28.88 -3.11 -3.57
CA ILE A 389 -29.97 -3.51 -2.67
C ILE A 389 -31.16 -4.00 -3.47
N LYS A 390 -31.55 -3.28 -4.52
CA LYS A 390 -32.66 -3.69 -5.39
C LYS A 390 -32.38 -5.04 -6.07
N LEU A 391 -31.17 -5.27 -6.55
CA LEU A 391 -30.77 -6.52 -7.19
C LEU A 391 -30.84 -7.73 -6.23
N LEU A 392 -30.60 -7.52 -4.93
CA LEU A 392 -30.69 -8.58 -3.92
C LEU A 392 -32.12 -8.86 -3.45
N ASN A 393 -33.06 -7.98 -3.74
CA ASN A 393 -34.44 -8.10 -3.33
C ASN A 393 -35.35 -8.71 -4.44
N GLY A 394 -34.84 -8.91 -5.67
CA GLY A 394 -35.55 -9.45 -6.83
C GLY A 394 -36.18 -8.34 -7.60
#